data_fcfaa2ed6dcc162edc83aeab72f76b3b
#
_entry.id   fcfaa2ed6dcc162edc83aeab72f76b3b
#
_cell.length_a   1.000
_cell.length_b   1.000
_cell.length_c   1.000
_cell.angle_alpha   90.00
_cell.angle_beta   90.00
_cell.angle_gamma   90.00
#
_symmetry.space_group_name_H-M   'P 1'
#
loop_
_entity.id
_entity.type
_entity.pdbx_description
1 polymer ?
#
loop_
_entity_poly.entity_id
_entity_poly.type
_entity_poly.pdbx_seq_one_letter_code
_entity_poly.pdbx_strand_id
1 'polypeptide(L)'
;MVTVHAATGSQQVLDRLPKTGAVDLRKNRSIQNNIILTTTGAAKALSLVIPEMSSIGFMAESVRIPTTTGSLIILVVNLQDELETPIKRDAINRIYKEYA
;
A
#
# COMPACT_ATOMS: atom_id res chain seq x y z
N MET A 1 -3.32 -2.11 5.34
CA MET A 1 -2.07 -2.28 4.59
C MET A 1 -1.48 -0.91 4.26
N VAL A 2 -0.19 -0.74 4.42
CA VAL A 2 0.54 0.46 3.97
C VAL A 2 1.67 0.01 3.05
N THR A 3 1.77 0.67 1.88
CA THR A 3 2.87 0.43 0.95
C THR A 3 3.80 1.63 0.97
N VAL A 4 5.05 1.43 1.36
CA VAL A 4 6.13 2.42 1.20
C VAL A 4 6.79 2.14 -0.13
N HIS A 5 6.67 3.07 -1.06
CA HIS A 5 6.97 2.80 -2.48
C HIS A 5 7.90 3.86 -3.07
N ALA A 6 8.75 3.43 -3.97
CA ALA A 6 9.57 4.34 -4.76
C ALA A 6 8.73 5.37 -5.53
N ALA A 7 9.36 6.48 -5.89
CA ALA A 7 8.78 7.47 -6.79
C ALA A 7 8.41 6.83 -8.14
N THR A 8 7.30 7.28 -8.72
CA THR A 8 6.86 6.87 -10.05
C THR A 8 6.59 8.11 -10.90
N GLY A 9 6.32 7.92 -12.18
CA GLY A 9 6.01 9.03 -13.11
C GLY A 9 4.80 9.88 -12.70
N SER A 10 4.01 9.46 -11.72
CA SER A 10 2.89 10.26 -11.20
C SER A 10 3.32 11.33 -10.19
N GLN A 11 4.51 11.21 -9.59
CA GLN A 11 5.09 12.21 -8.71
C GLN A 11 5.81 13.29 -9.51
N GLN A 12 5.82 14.52 -8.96
CA GLN A 12 6.55 15.63 -9.56
C GLN A 12 8.01 15.67 -9.05
N VAL A 13 8.94 15.97 -9.92
CA VAL A 13 10.36 16.19 -9.52
C VAL A 13 10.49 17.52 -8.78
N LEU A 14 9.82 18.56 -9.24
CA LEU A 14 9.73 19.86 -8.59
C LEU A 14 8.27 20.14 -8.18
N ASP A 15 8.11 21.03 -7.22
CA ASP A 15 6.78 21.53 -6.86
C ASP A 15 6.06 22.08 -8.10
N ARG A 16 4.80 21.77 -8.22
CA ARG A 16 3.99 22.17 -9.38
C ARG A 16 2.68 22.79 -8.91
N LEU A 17 2.23 23.80 -9.62
CA LEU A 17 0.88 24.32 -9.41
C LEU A 17 -0.16 23.25 -9.78
N PRO A 18 -1.23 23.12 -8.97
CA PRO A 18 -2.31 22.21 -9.30
C PRO A 18 -3.01 22.63 -10.59
N LYS A 19 -3.44 21.64 -11.36
CA LYS A 19 -4.33 21.91 -12.50
C LYS A 19 -5.68 22.40 -11.99
N THR A 20 -6.36 23.21 -12.77
CA THR A 20 -7.73 23.63 -12.47
C THR A 20 -8.62 22.40 -12.20
N GLY A 21 -9.30 22.42 -11.06
CA GLY A 21 -10.17 21.32 -10.64
C GLY A 21 -9.44 20.14 -9.98
N ALA A 22 -8.13 20.23 -9.72
CA ALA A 22 -7.41 19.19 -9.00
C ALA A 22 -7.89 19.07 -7.55
N VAL A 23 -8.33 17.87 -7.18
CA VAL A 23 -8.82 17.56 -5.82
C VAL A 23 -7.66 17.09 -4.92
N ASP A 24 -6.75 16.27 -5.43
CA ASP A 24 -5.62 15.76 -4.68
C ASP A 24 -4.37 16.63 -4.91
N LEU A 25 -4.14 17.57 -3.99
CA LEU A 25 -3.02 18.49 -4.06
C LEU A 25 -1.68 17.89 -3.63
N ARG A 26 -1.68 16.74 -2.98
CA ARG A 26 -0.45 16.07 -2.51
C ARG A 26 0.48 15.72 -3.66
N LYS A 27 -0.09 15.39 -4.82
CA LYS A 27 0.66 15.03 -6.05
C LYS A 27 1.39 16.21 -6.70
N ASN A 28 1.19 17.42 -6.21
CA ASN A 28 1.85 18.62 -6.75
C ASN A 28 3.17 18.95 -6.03
N ARG A 29 3.44 18.26 -4.92
CA ARG A 29 4.69 18.42 -4.19
C ARG A 29 5.82 17.60 -4.82
N SER A 30 7.02 18.17 -4.78
CA SER A 30 8.25 17.50 -5.20
C SER A 30 8.48 16.21 -4.42
N ILE A 31 8.84 15.14 -5.10
CA ILE A 31 9.21 13.87 -4.47
C ILE A 31 10.63 13.87 -3.92
N GLN A 32 11.48 14.80 -4.32
CA GLN A 32 12.92 14.75 -4.03
C GLN A 32 13.22 14.69 -2.52
N ASN A 33 12.48 15.44 -1.71
CA ASN A 33 12.70 15.53 -0.26
C ASN A 33 11.38 15.44 0.53
N ASN A 34 10.37 14.82 -0.05
CA ASN A 34 9.06 14.70 0.58
C ASN A 34 8.58 13.25 0.65
N ILE A 35 7.83 12.96 1.68
CA ILE A 35 7.01 11.76 1.79
C ILE A 35 5.61 12.13 1.32
N ILE A 36 5.13 11.50 0.26
CA ILE A 36 3.86 11.84 -0.38
C ILE A 36 2.87 10.71 -0.22
N LEU A 37 1.78 10.97 0.50
CA LEU A 37 0.66 10.05 0.58
C LEU A 37 -0.10 10.05 -0.74
N THR A 38 -0.42 8.87 -1.22
CA THR A 38 -1.24 8.67 -2.42
C THR A 38 -2.27 7.58 -2.20
N THR A 39 -3.34 7.62 -2.95
CA THR A 39 -4.27 6.49 -3.02
C THR A 39 -3.60 5.29 -3.70
N THR A 40 -4.07 4.10 -3.37
CA THR A 40 -3.65 2.85 -4.02
C THR A 40 -4.85 2.10 -4.57
N GLY A 41 -4.68 1.51 -5.75
CA GLY A 41 -5.67 0.61 -6.33
C GLY A 41 -5.65 -0.81 -5.74
N ALA A 42 -4.70 -1.10 -4.84
CA ALA A 42 -4.48 -2.44 -4.31
C ALA A 42 -5.71 -3.02 -3.59
N ALA A 43 -6.47 -2.19 -2.86
CA ALA A 43 -7.70 -2.64 -2.20
C ALA A 43 -8.75 -3.15 -3.21
N LYS A 44 -8.92 -2.43 -4.32
CA LYS A 44 -9.83 -2.85 -5.39
C LYS A 44 -9.31 -4.08 -6.15
N ALA A 45 -8.01 -4.13 -6.40
CA ALA A 45 -7.40 -5.25 -7.10
C ALA A 45 -7.46 -6.54 -6.27
N LEU A 46 -7.33 -6.44 -4.96
CA LEU A 46 -7.36 -7.60 -4.06
C LEU A 46 -8.68 -8.35 -4.15
N SER A 47 -9.82 -7.67 -4.14
CA SER A 47 -11.15 -8.30 -4.24
C SER A 47 -11.43 -8.91 -5.62
N LEU A 48 -10.69 -8.52 -6.65
CA LEU A 48 -10.77 -9.16 -7.98
C LEU A 48 -10.03 -10.50 -8.02
N VAL A 49 -8.98 -10.65 -7.21
CA VAL A 49 -8.17 -11.87 -7.13
C VAL A 49 -8.70 -12.81 -6.05
N ILE A 50 -9.14 -12.25 -4.93
CA ILE A 50 -9.68 -12.99 -3.78
C ILE A 50 -11.08 -12.42 -3.49
N PRO A 51 -12.14 -12.97 -4.12
CA PRO A 51 -13.50 -12.41 -4.03
C PRO A 51 -14.04 -12.30 -2.59
N GLU A 52 -13.62 -13.19 -1.69
CA GLU A 52 -13.98 -13.20 -0.28
C GLU A 52 -13.58 -11.91 0.44
N MET A 53 -12.54 -11.23 -0.05
CA MET A 53 -12.06 -9.96 0.49
C MET A 53 -13.08 -8.83 0.35
N SER A 54 -14.10 -9.00 -0.50
CA SER A 54 -15.18 -8.01 -0.63
C SER A 54 -16.05 -7.91 0.64
N SER A 55 -16.13 -8.99 1.42
CA SER A 55 -16.86 -9.04 2.70
C SER A 55 -15.99 -8.68 3.91
N ILE A 56 -14.67 -8.59 3.74
CA ILE A 56 -13.71 -8.27 4.78
C ILE A 56 -13.33 -6.78 4.65
N GLY A 57 -13.38 -6.05 5.77
CA GLY A 57 -12.93 -4.67 5.79
C GLY A 57 -11.42 -4.58 5.49
N PHE A 58 -11.08 -3.94 4.38
CA PHE A 58 -9.70 -3.78 3.95
C PHE A 58 -9.39 -2.32 3.61
N MET A 59 -8.41 -1.75 4.29
CA MET A 59 -7.91 -0.40 4.02
C MET A 59 -6.48 -0.48 3.49
N ALA A 60 -6.19 0.28 2.46
CA ALA A 60 -4.87 0.36 1.87
C ALA A 60 -4.48 1.81 1.55
N GLU A 61 -3.29 2.18 1.95
CA GLU A 61 -2.66 3.47 1.68
C GLU A 61 -1.29 3.27 1.04
N SER A 62 -0.86 4.25 0.26
CA SER A 62 0.47 4.25 -0.34
C SER A 62 1.23 5.50 0.05
N VAL A 63 2.47 5.29 0.46
CA VAL A 63 3.43 6.33 0.81
C VAL A 63 4.53 6.31 -0.22
N ARG A 64 4.69 7.40 -0.97
CA ARG A 64 5.79 7.57 -1.93
C ARG A 64 6.97 8.24 -1.24
N ILE A 65 8.15 7.67 -1.44
CA ILE A 65 9.41 8.15 -0.88
C ILE A 65 10.42 8.47 -1.98
N PRO A 66 11.42 9.31 -1.71
CA PRO A 66 12.41 9.72 -2.71
C PRO A 66 13.47 8.62 -2.95
N THR A 67 13.02 7.48 -3.43
CA THR A 67 13.87 6.37 -3.89
C THR A 67 13.51 6.02 -5.33
N THR A 68 14.45 5.41 -6.04
CA THR A 68 14.27 5.09 -7.46
C THR A 68 13.58 3.76 -7.70
N THR A 69 13.73 2.80 -6.78
CA THR A 69 13.24 1.43 -6.96
C THR A 69 12.77 0.83 -5.65
N GLY A 70 11.97 -0.22 -5.78
CA GLY A 70 11.55 -1.04 -4.66
C GLY A 70 10.30 -0.55 -3.94
N SER A 71 9.78 -1.43 -3.11
CA SER A 71 8.67 -1.13 -2.21
C SER A 71 8.72 -2.02 -0.98
N LEU A 72 8.16 -1.52 0.12
CA LEU A 72 7.93 -2.24 1.35
C LEU A 72 6.43 -2.29 1.63
N ILE A 73 5.90 -3.46 1.90
CA ILE A 73 4.51 -3.63 2.31
C ILE A 73 4.46 -3.89 3.81
N ILE A 74 3.70 -3.08 4.53
CA ILE A 74 3.37 -3.28 5.94
C ILE A 74 1.92 -3.76 5.99
N LEU A 75 1.73 -5.01 6.41
CA LEU A 75 0.41 -5.63 6.50
C LEU A 75 0.07 -5.88 7.97
N VAL A 76 -1.07 -5.35 8.42
CA VAL A 76 -1.64 -5.64 9.71
C VAL A 76 -2.93 -6.43 9.49
N VAL A 77 -3.03 -7.59 10.08
CA VAL A 77 -4.18 -8.49 9.97
C VAL A 77 -4.73 -8.76 11.36
N ASN A 78 -6.00 -8.46 11.57
CA ASN A 78 -6.73 -8.84 12.78
C ASN A 78 -7.50 -10.13 12.48
N LEU A 79 -7.15 -11.19 13.17
CA LEU A 79 -7.86 -12.47 13.09
C LEU A 79 -9.02 -12.46 14.07
N GLN A 80 -10.15 -13.00 13.65
CA GLN A 80 -11.36 -13.06 14.46
C GLN A 80 -11.50 -14.36 15.27
N ASP A 81 -10.72 -15.37 14.91
CA ASP A 81 -10.76 -16.65 15.62
C ASP A 81 -9.94 -16.59 16.91
N GLU A 82 -10.49 -17.14 17.98
CA GLU A 82 -9.75 -17.43 19.21
C GLU A 82 -8.79 -18.59 18.94
N LEU A 83 -7.59 -18.24 18.54
CA LEU A 83 -6.52 -19.23 18.35
C LEU A 83 -5.99 -19.64 19.73
N GLU A 84 -6.15 -20.90 20.08
CA GLU A 84 -5.56 -21.47 21.30
C GLU A 84 -4.02 -21.34 21.32
N THR A 85 -3.40 -21.21 20.16
CA THR A 85 -1.96 -21.05 20.02
C THR A 85 -1.61 -19.80 19.22
N PRO A 86 -0.64 -19.00 19.68
CA PRO A 86 -0.21 -17.82 18.93
C PRO A 86 0.36 -18.21 17.58
N ILE A 87 0.03 -17.43 16.54
CA ILE A 87 0.59 -17.60 15.20
C ILE A 87 2.09 -17.31 15.26
N LYS A 88 2.89 -18.30 14.87
CA LYS A 88 4.34 -18.17 14.82
C LYS A 88 4.77 -17.74 13.40
N ARG A 89 5.88 -16.99 13.33
CA ARG A 89 6.50 -16.55 12.07
C ARG A 89 6.67 -17.70 11.06
N ASP A 90 7.07 -18.88 11.54
CA ASP A 90 7.33 -20.04 10.67
C ASP A 90 6.05 -20.59 10.03
N ALA A 91 4.90 -20.46 10.70
CA ALA A 91 3.59 -20.82 10.12
C ALA A 91 3.24 -19.85 8.97
N ILE A 92 3.44 -18.57 9.15
CA ILE A 92 3.21 -17.56 8.12
C ILE A 92 4.17 -17.79 6.93
N ASN A 93 5.45 -18.00 7.20
CA ASN A 93 6.44 -18.25 6.16
C ASN A 93 6.14 -19.54 5.36
N ARG A 94 5.56 -20.54 6.00
CA ARG A 94 5.12 -21.77 5.33
C ARG A 94 4.00 -21.50 4.33
N ILE A 95 3.01 -20.68 4.72
CA ILE A 95 1.92 -20.27 3.84
C ILE A 95 2.49 -19.55 2.62
N TYR A 96 3.35 -18.55 2.82
CA TYR A 96 3.98 -17.84 1.70
C TYR A 96 4.75 -18.79 0.75
N LYS A 97 5.46 -19.77 1.32
CA LYS A 97 6.21 -20.74 0.52
C LYS A 97 5.30 -21.68 -0.28
N GLU A 98 4.13 -22.00 0.26
CA GLU A 98 3.14 -22.86 -0.41
C GLU A 98 2.50 -22.18 -1.61
N TYR A 99 2.30 -20.85 -1.55
CA TYR A 99 1.64 -20.06 -2.58
C TYR A 99 2.63 -19.28 -3.49
N ALA A 100 3.91 -19.41 -3.31
CA ALA A 100 4.94 -18.85 -4.18
C ALA A 100 5.22 -19.78 -5.37
#